data_521d4394232693685b0b867a29c1853a
#
_entry.id   521d4394232693685b0b867a29c1853a
#
_cell.length_a   1.000
_cell.length_b   1.000
_cell.length_c   1.000
_cell.angle_alpha   90.00
_cell.angle_beta   90.00
_cell.angle_gamma   90.00
#
_symmetry.space_group_name_H-M   'P 1'
#
loop_
_entity.id
_entity.type
_entity.pdbx_description
1 polymer ?
#
loop_
_entity_poly.entity_id
_entity_poly.type
_entity_poly.pdbx_seq_one_letter_code
_entity_poly.pdbx_strand_id
1 'polypeptide(L)'
;MPDLHRVVQARERDANATPPGVQWRRVLDMEFGTYPDVRRAFVPVGCQHCEDPPCMHVCPTTATRKRPDGIVTIDYDLCIGCAYCAVACPYQARYKTQRATFAYGKPAAHESKRHDPDR
;
A
#
# COMPACT_ATOMS: atom_id res chain seq x y z
N MET A 1 2.65 -25.36 -4.48
CA MET A 1 3.57 -24.21 -4.35
C MET A 1 3.06 -23.33 -3.22
N PRO A 2 3.92 -22.79 -2.36
CA PRO A 2 3.46 -21.83 -1.36
C PRO A 2 2.83 -20.63 -2.07
N ASP A 3 1.76 -20.12 -1.49
CA ASP A 3 1.06 -18.95 -1.99
C ASP A 3 2.01 -17.73 -1.94
N LEU A 4 2.50 -17.31 -3.10
CA LEU A 4 3.47 -16.22 -3.22
C LEU A 4 2.95 -14.92 -2.59
N HIS A 5 1.64 -14.70 -2.68
CA HIS A 5 0.98 -13.56 -2.06
C HIS A 5 1.18 -13.55 -0.53
N ARG A 6 0.96 -14.70 0.13
CA ARG A 6 1.18 -14.84 1.57
C ARG A 6 2.64 -14.64 1.95
N VAL A 7 3.56 -15.16 1.15
CA VAL A 7 5.01 -15.03 1.42
C VAL A 7 5.45 -13.57 1.33
N VAL A 8 5.03 -12.83 0.31
CA VAL A 8 5.38 -11.42 0.15
C VAL A 8 4.78 -10.59 1.28
N GLN A 9 3.50 -10.78 1.58
CA GLN A 9 2.84 -10.06 2.68
C GLN A 9 3.44 -10.37 4.06
N ALA A 10 3.81 -11.62 4.32
CA ALA A 10 4.45 -12.00 5.57
C ALA A 10 5.80 -11.29 5.73
N ARG A 11 6.64 -11.29 4.69
CA ARG A 11 7.94 -10.61 4.72
C ARG A 11 7.82 -9.11 4.93
N GLU A 12 6.88 -8.46 4.25
CA GLU A 12 6.66 -7.02 4.42
C GLU A 12 6.11 -6.69 5.81
N ARG A 13 5.23 -7.53 6.35
CA ARG A 13 4.73 -7.41 7.72
C ARG A 13 5.84 -7.55 8.75
N ASP A 14 6.69 -8.56 8.58
CA ASP A 14 7.80 -8.82 9.51
C ASP A 14 8.83 -7.68 9.48
N ALA A 15 9.13 -7.16 8.28
CA ALA A 15 10.10 -6.08 8.14
C ALA A 15 9.60 -4.74 8.70
N ASN A 16 8.30 -4.43 8.54
CA ASN A 16 7.73 -3.11 8.84
C ASN A 16 6.71 -3.13 9.97
N ALA A 17 6.48 -4.27 10.64
CA ALA A 17 5.45 -4.45 11.67
C ALA A 17 4.07 -3.91 11.23
N THR A 18 3.76 -4.06 9.95
CA THR A 18 2.60 -3.46 9.27
C THR A 18 1.29 -3.80 9.98
N PRO A 19 0.43 -2.81 10.25
CA PRO A 19 -0.87 -3.03 10.86
C PRO A 19 -1.74 -4.01 10.06
N PRO A 20 -2.61 -4.79 10.72
CA PRO A 20 -3.54 -5.67 10.02
C PRO A 20 -4.40 -4.91 9.00
N GLY A 21 -4.57 -5.47 7.81
CA GLY A 21 -5.34 -4.88 6.71
C GLY A 21 -4.58 -3.88 5.83
N VAL A 22 -3.35 -3.53 6.18
CA VAL A 22 -2.48 -2.71 5.34
C VAL A 22 -1.58 -3.62 4.51
N GLN A 23 -1.49 -3.36 3.22
CA GLN A 23 -0.66 -4.12 2.29
C GLN A 23 0.17 -3.14 1.45
N TRP A 24 1.47 -3.20 1.59
CA TRP A 24 2.38 -2.39 0.77
C TRP A 24 2.35 -2.82 -0.69
N ARG A 25 2.20 -4.12 -0.93
CA ARG A 25 2.07 -4.71 -2.26
C ARG A 25 1.02 -5.80 -2.26
N ARG A 26 0.37 -5.98 -3.41
CA ARG A 26 -0.48 -7.12 -3.69
C ARG A 26 0.15 -7.96 -4.78
N VAL A 27 -0.15 -9.24 -4.79
CA VAL A 27 0.22 -10.13 -5.88
C VAL A 27 -1.05 -10.54 -6.59
N LEU A 28 -1.14 -10.21 -7.88
CA LEU A 28 -2.20 -10.72 -8.74
C LEU A 28 -1.80 -12.11 -9.22
N ASP A 29 -2.70 -13.05 -9.06
CA ASP A 29 -2.59 -14.40 -9.59
C ASP A 29 -3.44 -14.48 -10.85
N MET A 30 -2.82 -14.69 -12.00
CA MET A 30 -3.49 -14.70 -13.29
C MET A 30 -3.24 -16.03 -14.00
N GLU A 31 -4.29 -16.61 -14.52
CA GLU A 31 -4.21 -17.82 -15.35
C GLU A 31 -4.36 -17.46 -16.82
N PHE A 32 -3.52 -18.07 -17.65
CA PHE A 32 -3.50 -17.90 -19.10
C PHE A 32 -3.52 -19.26 -19.79
N GLY A 33 -4.16 -19.34 -20.94
CA GLY A 33 -4.25 -20.55 -21.75
C GLY A 33 -5.59 -21.24 -21.62
N THR A 34 -5.68 -22.39 -22.26
CA THR A 34 -6.87 -23.26 -22.24
C THR A 34 -6.47 -24.63 -21.74
N TYR A 35 -7.32 -25.20 -20.86
CA TYR A 35 -7.06 -26.57 -20.38
C TYR A 35 -6.82 -27.56 -21.55
N PRO A 36 -5.80 -28.41 -21.49
CA PRO A 36 -4.92 -28.73 -20.36
C PRO A 36 -3.65 -27.85 -20.28
N ASP A 37 -3.37 -26.95 -21.22
CA ASP A 37 -2.15 -26.11 -21.25
C ASP A 37 -2.42 -24.76 -20.58
N VAL A 38 -2.54 -24.80 -19.27
CA VAL A 38 -2.75 -23.60 -18.44
C VAL A 38 -1.44 -23.18 -17.77
N ARG A 39 -1.13 -21.87 -17.85
CA ARG A 39 0.02 -21.25 -17.18
C ARG A 39 -0.45 -20.22 -16.18
N ARG A 40 0.25 -20.12 -15.05
CA ARG A 40 0.00 -19.11 -14.02
C ARG A 40 1.12 -18.07 -14.00
N ALA A 41 0.75 -16.79 -13.90
CA ALA A 41 1.68 -15.70 -13.67
C ALA A 41 1.31 -14.95 -12.40
N PHE A 42 2.32 -14.60 -11.59
CA PHE A 42 2.18 -13.83 -10.37
C PHE A 42 2.78 -12.45 -10.59
N VAL A 43 1.95 -11.41 -10.52
CA VAL A 43 2.38 -10.03 -10.77
C VAL A 43 2.26 -9.22 -9.48
N PRO A 44 3.38 -8.79 -8.89
CA PRO A 44 3.34 -7.88 -7.76
C PRO A 44 2.91 -6.49 -8.22
N VAL A 45 1.90 -5.93 -7.57
CA VAL A 45 1.37 -4.59 -7.86
C VAL A 45 1.44 -3.68 -6.64
N GLY A 46 1.77 -2.43 -6.87
CA GLY A 46 1.81 -1.38 -5.86
C GLY A 46 1.42 -0.04 -6.45
N CYS A 47 1.82 1.06 -5.82
CA CYS A 47 1.62 2.39 -6.37
C CYS A 47 2.33 2.55 -7.71
N GLN A 48 1.61 3.05 -8.72
CA GLN A 48 2.13 3.26 -10.08
C GLN A 48 2.76 4.65 -10.26
N HIS A 49 2.73 5.50 -9.24
CA HIS A 49 3.22 6.89 -9.31
C HIS A 49 2.74 7.61 -10.58
N CYS A 50 1.43 7.56 -10.81
CA CYS A 50 0.76 8.05 -12.03
C CYS A 50 1.29 9.41 -12.48
N GLU A 51 1.27 9.65 -13.79
CA GLU A 51 1.63 10.96 -14.34
C GLU A 51 0.65 12.05 -13.88
N ASP A 52 -0.64 11.75 -13.97
CA ASP A 52 -1.72 12.56 -13.39
C ASP A 52 -2.44 11.76 -12.31
N PRO A 53 -2.03 11.89 -11.03
CA PRO A 53 -2.52 11.01 -9.97
C PRO A 53 -3.87 11.45 -9.43
N PRO A 54 -4.96 10.69 -9.64
CA PRO A 54 -6.29 11.04 -9.12
C PRO A 54 -6.33 11.17 -7.61
N CYS A 55 -5.48 10.44 -6.90
CA CYS A 55 -5.37 10.55 -5.44
C CYS A 55 -4.85 11.93 -4.96
N MET A 56 -4.15 12.68 -5.82
CA MET A 56 -3.72 14.04 -5.52
C MET A 56 -4.90 15.02 -5.68
N HIS A 57 -5.70 14.84 -6.73
CA HIS A 57 -6.83 15.75 -7.02
C HIS A 57 -7.94 15.72 -5.95
N VAL A 58 -8.15 14.55 -5.34
CA VAL A 58 -9.18 14.39 -4.30
C VAL A 58 -8.69 14.71 -2.89
N CYS A 59 -7.43 15.08 -2.72
CA CYS A 59 -6.87 15.35 -1.39
C CYS A 59 -7.25 16.76 -0.91
N PRO A 60 -8.12 16.91 0.11
CA PRO A 60 -8.60 18.22 0.54
C PRO A 60 -7.52 19.07 1.22
N THR A 61 -6.51 18.44 1.79
CA THR A 61 -5.43 19.12 2.50
C THR A 61 -4.16 19.26 1.67
N THR A 62 -4.18 18.83 0.40
CA THR A 62 -3.00 18.78 -0.47
C THR A 62 -1.82 17.96 0.09
N ALA A 63 -2.11 17.06 1.05
CA ALA A 63 -1.10 16.18 1.64
C ALA A 63 -0.51 15.20 0.62
N THR A 64 -1.32 14.76 -0.36
CA THR A 64 -0.81 13.94 -1.46
C THR A 64 -0.20 14.84 -2.52
N ARG A 65 1.09 14.64 -2.79
CA ARG A 65 1.86 15.46 -3.73
C ARG A 65 2.69 14.61 -4.66
N LYS A 66 2.94 15.11 -5.87
CA LYS A 66 3.92 14.54 -6.79
C LYS A 66 5.22 15.32 -6.68
N ARG A 67 6.31 14.61 -6.46
CA ARG A 67 7.65 15.17 -6.40
C ARG A 67 8.20 15.42 -7.82
N PRO A 68 9.23 16.26 -7.97
CA PRO A 68 9.88 16.51 -9.28
C PRO A 68 10.47 15.24 -9.92
N ASP A 69 10.83 14.24 -9.12
CA ASP A 69 11.32 12.93 -9.56
C ASP A 69 10.18 11.98 -10.00
N GLY A 70 8.92 12.45 -10.00
CA GLY A 70 7.76 11.68 -10.42
C GLY A 70 7.11 10.83 -9.32
N ILE A 71 7.70 10.75 -8.13
CA ILE A 71 7.18 9.96 -7.03
C ILE A 71 5.99 10.66 -6.38
N VAL A 72 4.88 9.93 -6.19
CA VAL A 72 3.70 10.41 -5.47
C VAL A 72 3.83 10.02 -4.01
N THR A 73 3.89 11.03 -3.14
CA THR A 73 4.08 10.89 -1.69
C THR A 73 2.88 11.42 -0.92
N ILE A 74 2.81 11.08 0.36
CA ILE A 74 1.89 11.68 1.32
C ILE A 74 2.73 12.43 2.36
N ASP A 75 2.38 13.68 2.59
CA ASP A 75 2.86 14.44 3.72
C ASP A 75 1.96 14.13 4.92
N TYR A 76 2.47 13.35 5.86
CA TYR A 76 1.68 12.91 7.01
C TYR A 76 1.38 14.03 8.01
N ASP A 77 2.12 15.14 7.95
CA ASP A 77 1.84 16.30 8.80
C ASP A 77 0.60 17.07 8.35
N LEU A 78 0.25 16.95 7.06
CA LEU A 78 -0.94 17.56 6.47
C LEU A 78 -2.11 16.58 6.30
N CYS A 79 -1.85 15.29 6.45
CA CYS A 79 -2.85 14.25 6.19
C CYS A 79 -3.85 14.14 7.34
N ILE A 80 -5.14 14.32 7.05
CA ILE A 80 -6.25 14.15 8.01
C ILE A 80 -6.87 12.75 8.01
N GLY A 81 -6.33 11.81 7.26
CA GLY A 81 -6.82 10.42 7.23
C GLY A 81 -8.22 10.22 6.63
N CYS A 82 -8.70 11.10 5.75
CA CYS A 82 -10.05 11.05 5.17
C CYS A 82 -10.31 9.86 4.23
N ALA A 83 -9.26 9.17 3.78
CA ALA A 83 -9.30 8.02 2.87
C ALA A 83 -9.78 8.30 1.43
N TYR A 84 -10.04 9.54 1.01
CA TYR A 84 -10.45 9.84 -0.37
C TYR A 84 -9.43 9.35 -1.40
N CYS A 85 -8.13 9.45 -1.09
CA CYS A 85 -7.07 8.92 -1.95
C CYS A 85 -7.14 7.39 -2.12
N ALA A 86 -7.66 6.66 -1.14
CA ALA A 86 -7.84 5.20 -1.24
C ALA A 86 -9.02 4.85 -2.16
N VAL A 87 -10.11 5.64 -2.11
CA VAL A 87 -11.27 5.48 -3.00
C VAL A 87 -10.93 5.86 -4.44
N ALA A 88 -10.17 6.94 -4.62
CA ALA A 88 -9.82 7.45 -5.94
C ALA A 88 -8.75 6.63 -6.67
N CYS A 89 -8.01 5.77 -5.97
CA CYS A 89 -6.93 5.00 -6.57
C CYS A 89 -7.47 3.80 -7.39
N PRO A 90 -7.34 3.80 -8.74
CA PRO A 90 -7.83 2.70 -9.56
C PRO A 90 -7.03 1.40 -9.34
N TYR A 91 -5.82 1.50 -8.84
CA TYR A 91 -4.93 0.37 -8.55
C TYR A 91 -5.06 -0.15 -7.13
N GLN A 92 -5.91 0.48 -6.29
CA GLN A 92 -6.08 0.13 -4.88
C GLN A 92 -4.73 0.07 -4.12
N ALA A 93 -3.83 1.00 -4.43
CA ALA A 93 -2.49 1.08 -3.83
C ALA A 93 -2.44 2.02 -2.61
N ARG A 94 -3.60 2.43 -2.09
CA ARG A 94 -3.73 3.29 -0.91
C ARG A 94 -4.57 2.60 0.14
N TYR A 95 -4.09 2.62 1.36
CA TYR A 95 -4.77 2.02 2.50
C TYR A 95 -4.95 3.05 3.61
N LYS A 96 -6.05 2.92 4.35
CA LYS A 96 -6.24 3.62 5.61
C LYS A 96 -6.05 2.63 6.74
N THR A 97 -5.18 2.96 7.67
CA THR A 97 -5.06 2.23 8.92
C THR A 97 -6.33 2.44 9.75
N GLN A 98 -7.01 1.36 10.07
CA GLN A 98 -8.24 1.42 10.88
C GLN A 98 -7.94 1.42 12.39
N ARG A 99 -6.79 0.91 12.77
CA ARG A 99 -6.32 0.85 14.15
C ARG A 99 -4.84 1.20 14.18
N ALA A 100 -4.46 2.06 15.10
CA ALA A 100 -3.06 2.43 15.35
C ALA A 100 -2.30 1.30 16.09
N THR A 101 -2.42 0.06 15.60
CA THR A 101 -1.77 -1.11 16.21
C THR A 101 -0.87 -1.77 15.19
N PHE A 102 0.38 -1.96 15.56
CA PHE A 102 1.31 -2.78 14.78
C PHE A 102 0.94 -4.25 14.85
N ALA A 103 1.29 -5.03 13.84
CA ALA A 103 1.00 -6.46 13.76
C ALA A 103 1.47 -7.24 14.99
N TYR A 104 2.55 -6.81 15.62
CA TYR A 104 3.16 -7.45 16.81
C TYR A 104 3.06 -6.58 18.07
N GLY A 105 2.14 -5.62 18.12
CA GLY A 105 1.89 -4.75 19.27
C GLY A 105 2.95 -3.66 19.50
N LYS A 106 4.01 -3.59 18.69
CA LYS A 106 5.07 -2.58 18.77
C LYS A 106 5.58 -2.21 17.38
N PRO A 107 6.05 -0.96 17.18
CA PRO A 107 6.66 -0.55 15.93
C PRO A 107 7.98 -1.28 15.68
N ALA A 108 8.38 -1.40 14.41
CA ALA A 108 9.72 -1.79 14.05
C ALA A 108 10.72 -0.69 14.47
N ALA A 109 11.99 -1.06 14.70
CA ALA A 109 13.00 -0.15 15.24
C ALA A 109 13.20 1.14 14.40
N HIS A 110 13.00 1.07 13.08
CA HIS A 110 13.12 2.22 12.18
C HIS A 110 11.85 3.10 12.12
N GLU A 111 10.71 2.59 12.60
CA GLU A 111 9.42 3.30 12.60
C GLU A 111 9.13 4.00 13.92
N SER A 112 9.79 3.58 15.01
CA SER A 112 9.53 4.06 16.36
C SER A 112 9.64 5.58 16.54
N LYS A 113 10.44 6.25 15.69
CA LYS A 113 10.65 7.70 15.75
C LYS A 113 9.62 8.51 14.96
N ARG A 114 8.81 7.87 14.12
CA ARG A 114 7.85 8.54 13.22
C ARG A 114 6.42 8.06 13.41
N HIS A 115 6.22 7.17 14.35
CA HIS A 115 4.88 6.66 14.61
C HIS A 115 4.06 7.69 15.35
N ASP A 116 2.98 8.10 14.71
CA ASP A 116 1.91 8.90 15.31
C ASP A 116 0.68 7.99 15.45
N PRO A 117 0.25 7.64 16.67
CA PRO A 117 -0.88 6.75 16.90
C PRO A 117 -2.22 7.34 16.42
N ASP A 118 -2.29 8.65 16.22
CA ASP A 118 -3.51 9.35 15.86
C ASP A 118 -3.67 9.58 14.35
N ARG A 119 -2.74 9.07 13.53
CA ARG A 119 -2.72 9.27 12.07
C ARG A 119 -2.92 8.01 11.24
#